data_369c5ada05f080d77f5eb9b5380cfcef
#
_entry.id   369c5ada05f080d77f5eb9b5380cfcef
#
_cell.length_a   1.000
_cell.length_b   1.000
_cell.length_c   1.000
_cell.angle_alpha   90.00
_cell.angle_beta   90.00
_cell.angle_gamma   90.00
#
_symmetry.space_group_name_H-M   'P 1'
#
loop_
_entity.id
_entity.type
_entity.pdbx_description
1 polymer ?
#
loop_
_entity_poly.entity_id
_entity_poly.type
_entity_poly.pdbx_seq_one_letter_code
_entity_poly.pdbx_strand_id
1 'polypeptide(L)'
;MRLKMVFVAAVLAVVVFVPVASAEKPIQVPAPSPALFTGQFCDDFMVQLNVLVTENFAITFTNGREFIGGRLIVEAVNLETGTSVTVNVSGPVFIGSGGDPFILRGNSLLFAEAGDFGPGTSATLVVTSGTVTFLANVPGYTLQGRSRDLCAELA
;
A
#
# COMPACT_ATOMS: atom_id res chain seq x y z
N MET A 1 -45.24 65.78 30.46
CA MET A 1 -43.80 65.43 30.55
C MET A 1 -43.59 64.02 30.07
N ARG A 2 -43.13 63.83 28.81
CA ARG A 2 -43.01 62.48 28.19
C ARG A 2 -41.56 62.06 28.30
N LEU A 3 -41.30 61.05 29.09
CA LEU A 3 -40.01 60.44 29.29
C LEU A 3 -39.68 59.55 28.08
N LYS A 4 -38.69 59.92 27.27
CA LYS A 4 -38.19 59.11 26.17
C LYS A 4 -37.13 58.15 26.70
N MET A 5 -37.49 56.88 26.74
CA MET A 5 -36.58 55.76 27.08
C MET A 5 -35.71 55.47 25.87
N VAL A 6 -34.41 55.73 25.97
CA VAL A 6 -33.40 55.35 24.93
C VAL A 6 -32.89 54.00 25.30
N PHE A 7 -33.22 53.00 24.47
CA PHE A 7 -32.61 51.65 24.54
C PHE A 7 -31.26 51.70 23.84
N VAL A 8 -30.18 51.58 24.61
CA VAL A 8 -28.84 51.33 24.07
C VAL A 8 -28.69 49.81 23.94
N ALA A 9 -28.76 49.28 22.70
CA ALA A 9 -28.47 47.90 22.40
C ALA A 9 -26.96 47.71 22.35
N ALA A 10 -26.40 47.12 23.39
CA ALA A 10 -25.00 46.66 23.38
C ALA A 10 -24.88 45.38 22.56
N VAL A 11 -24.35 45.48 21.35
CA VAL A 11 -24.00 44.30 20.52
C VAL A 11 -22.71 43.74 21.06
N LEU A 12 -22.80 42.62 21.79
CA LEU A 12 -21.66 41.85 22.25
C LEU A 12 -21.14 41.02 21.06
N ALA A 13 -20.07 41.44 20.39
CA ALA A 13 -19.39 40.67 19.37
C ALA A 13 -18.59 39.57 20.05
N VAL A 14 -19.17 38.35 20.09
CA VAL A 14 -18.47 37.15 20.51
C VAL A 14 -17.52 36.74 19.38
N VAL A 15 -16.25 37.10 19.51
CA VAL A 15 -15.18 36.59 18.63
C VAL A 15 -14.92 35.16 19.01
N VAL A 16 -15.51 34.23 18.27
CA VAL A 16 -15.23 32.80 18.39
C VAL A 16 -13.84 32.59 17.79
N PHE A 17 -12.82 32.44 18.63
CA PHE A 17 -11.53 31.90 18.23
C PHE A 17 -11.73 30.43 17.89
N VAL A 18 -11.94 30.15 16.62
CA VAL A 18 -11.82 28.77 16.12
C VAL A 18 -10.32 28.47 16.11
N PRO A 19 -9.82 27.52 16.91
CA PRO A 19 -8.43 27.10 16.79
C PRO A 19 -8.28 26.56 15.37
N VAL A 20 -7.46 27.23 14.56
CA VAL A 20 -7.03 26.70 13.26
C VAL A 20 -6.22 25.47 13.61
N ALA A 21 -6.82 24.29 13.48
CA ALA A 21 -6.11 23.03 13.59
C ALA A 21 -5.04 23.07 12.51
N SER A 22 -3.80 23.35 12.90
CA SER A 22 -2.65 23.24 12.03
C SER A 22 -2.54 21.77 11.67
N ALA A 23 -3.03 21.40 10.49
CA ALA A 23 -2.83 20.05 9.99
C ALA A 23 -1.32 19.88 9.81
N GLU A 24 -0.73 19.11 10.68
CA GLU A 24 0.69 18.77 10.61
C GLU A 24 0.94 18.14 9.25
N LYS A 25 1.87 18.70 8.47
CA LYS A 25 2.19 18.20 7.14
C LYS A 25 2.73 16.78 7.29
N PRO A 26 2.16 15.77 6.61
CA PRO A 26 2.64 14.41 6.72
C PRO A 26 4.11 14.32 6.29
N ILE A 27 4.89 13.55 7.05
CA ILE A 27 6.32 13.35 6.79
C ILE A 27 6.44 12.31 5.68
N GLN A 28 7.09 12.70 4.59
CA GLN A 28 7.46 11.78 3.51
C GLN A 28 8.91 11.34 3.69
N VAL A 29 9.13 10.04 3.70
CA VAL A 29 10.47 9.43 3.80
C VAL A 29 10.70 8.46 2.64
N PRO A 30 11.96 8.31 2.16
CA PRO A 30 12.29 7.25 1.21
C PRO A 30 11.97 5.88 1.82
N ALA A 31 11.39 5.00 1.01
CA ALA A 31 11.06 3.62 1.38
C ALA A 31 11.67 2.65 0.35
N PRO A 32 13.00 2.49 0.33
CA PRO A 32 13.65 1.61 -0.64
C PRO A 32 13.26 0.16 -0.38
N SER A 33 12.93 -0.56 -1.44
CA SER A 33 12.76 -2.01 -1.40
C SER A 33 14.13 -2.69 -1.33
N PRO A 34 14.27 -3.84 -0.64
CA PRO A 34 15.48 -4.66 -0.74
C PRO A 34 15.80 -4.97 -2.20
N ALA A 35 17.11 -4.99 -2.53
CA ALA A 35 17.54 -5.14 -3.92
C ALA A 35 17.26 -6.52 -4.51
N LEU A 36 17.13 -7.54 -3.65
CA LEU A 36 17.02 -8.94 -4.04
C LEU A 36 16.16 -9.72 -3.04
N PHE A 37 15.32 -10.58 -3.59
CA PHE A 37 14.62 -11.64 -2.86
C PHE A 37 14.82 -12.96 -3.59
N THR A 38 14.92 -14.07 -2.88
CA THR A 38 14.96 -15.41 -3.45
C THR A 38 14.08 -16.32 -2.63
N GLY A 39 13.22 -17.10 -3.28
CA GLY A 39 12.32 -18.03 -2.62
C GLY A 39 11.66 -18.99 -3.60
N GLN A 40 10.98 -19.99 -3.08
CA GLN A 40 10.16 -20.90 -3.86
C GLN A 40 8.76 -20.34 -4.05
N PHE A 41 8.67 -19.30 -4.87
CA PHE A 41 7.42 -18.60 -5.18
C PHE A 41 6.62 -19.26 -6.30
N CYS A 42 7.21 -20.29 -6.93
CA CYS A 42 6.55 -21.19 -7.86
C CYS A 42 6.75 -22.64 -7.37
N ASP A 43 5.76 -23.52 -7.59
CA ASP A 43 5.78 -24.87 -7.01
C ASP A 43 6.99 -25.71 -7.49
N ASP A 44 7.42 -25.51 -8.73
CA ASP A 44 8.38 -26.40 -9.40
C ASP A 44 9.82 -25.85 -9.43
N PHE A 45 10.04 -24.55 -9.15
CA PHE A 45 11.38 -23.93 -9.25
C PHE A 45 11.57 -22.73 -8.33
N MET A 46 12.82 -22.43 -8.04
CA MET A 46 13.22 -21.24 -7.28
C MET A 46 13.20 -19.99 -8.16
N VAL A 47 12.70 -18.89 -7.63
CA VAL A 47 12.65 -17.61 -8.30
C VAL A 47 13.49 -16.58 -7.55
N GLN A 48 14.27 -15.81 -8.29
CA GLN A 48 14.94 -14.60 -7.82
C GLN A 48 14.18 -13.38 -8.29
N LEU A 49 13.85 -12.49 -7.37
CA LEU A 49 13.25 -11.18 -7.66
C LEU A 49 14.31 -10.10 -7.51
N ASN A 50 14.68 -9.47 -8.62
CA ASN A 50 15.65 -8.38 -8.69
C ASN A 50 14.88 -7.05 -8.74
N VAL A 51 15.09 -6.17 -7.79
CA VAL A 51 14.55 -4.80 -7.85
C VAL A 51 15.45 -3.94 -8.72
N LEU A 52 14.97 -3.64 -9.94
CA LEU A 52 15.72 -2.85 -10.92
C LEU A 52 15.59 -1.34 -10.69
N VAL A 53 14.40 -0.91 -10.24
CA VAL A 53 14.10 0.49 -9.92
C VAL A 53 13.29 0.54 -8.64
N THR A 54 13.72 1.36 -7.69
CA THR A 54 12.97 1.68 -6.47
C THR A 54 13.05 3.16 -6.19
N GLU A 55 11.97 3.87 -6.47
CA GLU A 55 11.77 5.29 -6.15
C GLU A 55 10.61 5.44 -5.17
N ASN A 56 10.43 4.45 -4.31
CA ASN A 56 9.34 4.41 -3.36
C ASN A 56 9.55 5.40 -2.22
N PHE A 57 8.45 5.93 -1.73
CA PHE A 57 8.38 6.75 -0.53
C PHE A 57 7.22 6.29 0.35
N ALA A 58 7.35 6.53 1.63
CA ALA A 58 6.31 6.31 2.63
C ALA A 58 5.83 7.63 3.22
N ILE A 59 4.54 7.71 3.49
CA ILE A 59 3.90 8.81 4.23
C ILE A 59 3.18 8.20 5.42
N THR A 60 3.58 8.61 6.63
CA THR A 60 2.89 8.22 7.86
C THR A 60 2.00 9.36 8.31
N PHE A 61 0.72 9.06 8.56
CA PHE A 61 -0.27 10.01 9.05
C PHE A 61 -0.34 9.96 10.58
N THR A 62 -0.76 11.06 11.19
CA THR A 62 -0.88 11.19 12.66
C THR A 62 -1.82 10.16 13.31
N ASN A 63 -2.75 9.59 12.54
CA ASN A 63 -3.65 8.53 12.99
C ASN A 63 -3.07 7.12 12.86
N GLY A 64 -1.77 6.97 12.57
CA GLY A 64 -1.09 5.69 12.42
C GLY A 64 -1.35 4.96 11.09
N ARG A 65 -2.01 5.61 10.14
CA ARG A 65 -2.15 5.06 8.78
C ARG A 65 -0.89 5.36 7.97
N GLU A 66 -0.60 4.49 7.00
CA GLU A 66 0.53 4.68 6.10
C GLU A 66 0.11 4.58 4.63
N PHE A 67 0.85 5.29 3.80
CA PHE A 67 0.77 5.22 2.35
C PHE A 67 2.18 5.02 1.82
N ILE A 68 2.35 4.02 0.95
CA ILE A 68 3.59 3.81 0.21
C ILE A 68 3.28 3.94 -1.27
N GLY A 69 4.07 4.73 -1.98
CA GLY A 69 3.92 4.92 -3.42
C GLY A 69 5.26 5.20 -4.06
N GLY A 70 5.28 5.24 -5.40
CA GLY A 70 6.47 5.51 -6.16
C GLY A 70 6.64 4.54 -7.32
N ARG A 71 7.80 4.57 -7.95
CA ARG A 71 8.12 3.70 -9.07
C ARG A 71 8.86 2.46 -8.58
N LEU A 72 8.34 1.29 -8.94
CA LEU A 72 8.94 0.00 -8.62
C LEU A 72 8.93 -0.89 -9.87
N ILE A 73 10.12 -1.32 -10.31
CA ILE A 73 10.30 -2.26 -11.41
C ILE A 73 11.08 -3.45 -10.88
N VAL A 74 10.54 -4.64 -11.11
CA VAL A 74 11.09 -5.90 -10.65
C VAL A 74 11.30 -6.82 -11.83
N GLU A 75 12.42 -7.52 -11.87
CA GLU A 75 12.69 -8.65 -12.74
C GLU A 75 12.55 -9.94 -11.92
N ALA A 76 11.71 -10.85 -12.39
CA ALA A 76 11.61 -12.21 -11.85
C ALA A 76 12.43 -13.13 -12.74
N VAL A 77 13.26 -13.98 -12.15
CA VAL A 77 14.16 -14.91 -12.85
C VAL A 77 13.96 -16.30 -12.31
N ASN A 78 13.67 -17.26 -13.20
CA ASN A 78 13.73 -18.68 -12.89
C ASN A 78 15.19 -19.08 -12.76
N LEU A 79 15.63 -19.55 -11.59
CA LEU A 79 17.02 -19.88 -11.32
C LEU A 79 17.50 -21.19 -11.99
N GLU A 80 16.59 -22.02 -12.49
CA GLU A 80 16.93 -23.27 -13.16
C GLU A 80 17.15 -23.05 -14.66
N THR A 81 16.28 -22.25 -15.30
CA THR A 81 16.32 -22.04 -16.75
C THR A 81 16.99 -20.72 -17.16
N GLY A 82 17.05 -19.75 -16.25
CA GLY A 82 17.47 -18.38 -16.54
C GLY A 82 16.40 -17.56 -17.26
N THR A 83 15.19 -18.09 -17.48
CA THR A 83 14.08 -17.33 -18.06
C THR A 83 13.75 -16.15 -17.15
N SER A 84 13.57 -14.96 -17.71
CA SER A 84 13.23 -13.78 -16.91
C SER A 84 12.07 -12.98 -17.49
N VAL A 85 11.32 -12.32 -16.59
CA VAL A 85 10.20 -11.42 -16.91
C VAL A 85 10.35 -10.15 -16.10
N THR A 86 10.35 -8.99 -16.77
CA THR A 86 10.36 -7.69 -16.08
C THR A 86 8.95 -7.14 -15.97
N VAL A 87 8.59 -6.67 -14.78
CA VAL A 87 7.26 -6.14 -14.46
C VAL A 87 7.34 -4.78 -13.79
N ASN A 88 6.40 -3.91 -14.15
CA ASN A 88 6.18 -2.64 -13.45
C ASN A 88 5.08 -2.87 -12.41
N VAL A 89 5.42 -2.70 -11.14
CA VAL A 89 4.55 -2.94 -9.99
C VAL A 89 4.44 -1.70 -9.10
N SER A 90 4.37 -0.54 -9.71
CA SER A 90 4.33 0.78 -9.08
C SER A 90 2.95 1.13 -8.48
N GLY A 91 2.17 0.14 -8.09
CA GLY A 91 0.88 0.35 -7.44
C GLY A 91 1.03 0.88 -6.01
N PRO A 92 0.19 1.85 -5.59
CA PRO A 92 0.24 2.35 -4.23
C PRO A 92 -0.25 1.32 -3.21
N VAL A 93 0.36 1.38 -2.02
CA VAL A 93 0.02 0.58 -0.85
C VAL A 93 -0.59 1.48 0.22
N PHE A 94 -1.71 1.06 0.78
CA PHE A 94 -2.37 1.72 1.90
C PHE A 94 -2.40 0.76 3.08
N ILE A 95 -1.89 1.21 4.22
CA ILE A 95 -1.83 0.45 5.45
C ILE A 95 -2.72 1.15 6.48
N GLY A 96 -3.71 0.45 6.99
CA GLY A 96 -4.60 0.96 8.03
C GLY A 96 -3.88 1.16 9.35
N SER A 97 -4.50 1.87 10.28
CA SER A 97 -3.98 2.05 11.62
C SER A 97 -3.82 0.67 12.30
N GLY A 98 -2.60 0.39 12.82
CA GLY A 98 -2.29 -0.93 13.36
C GLY A 98 -2.02 -2.03 12.32
N GLY A 99 -1.86 -1.65 11.05
CA GLY A 99 -1.53 -2.58 9.97
C GLY A 99 -2.73 -3.20 9.25
N ASP A 100 -3.96 -2.89 9.66
CA ASP A 100 -5.18 -3.49 9.09
C ASP A 100 -6.23 -2.42 8.71
N PRO A 101 -6.79 -2.47 7.47
CA PRO A 101 -6.44 -3.36 6.38
C PRO A 101 -5.12 -2.99 5.68
N PHE A 102 -4.50 -3.96 5.00
CA PHE A 102 -3.39 -3.73 4.07
C PHE A 102 -3.94 -3.83 2.64
N ILE A 103 -3.85 -2.74 1.89
CA ILE A 103 -4.49 -2.63 0.57
C ILE A 103 -3.46 -2.22 -0.48
N LEU A 104 -3.34 -3.02 -1.53
CA LEU A 104 -2.61 -2.70 -2.75
C LEU A 104 -3.58 -2.23 -3.83
N ARG A 105 -3.20 -1.23 -4.60
CA ARG A 105 -4.01 -0.76 -5.73
C ARG A 105 -3.17 -0.63 -6.99
N GLY A 106 -3.82 -0.80 -8.16
CA GLY A 106 -3.12 -0.77 -9.44
C GLY A 106 -2.30 -2.03 -9.67
N ASN A 107 -1.09 -1.87 -10.23
CA ASN A 107 -0.21 -3.00 -10.49
C ASN A 107 0.62 -3.32 -9.27
N SER A 108 0.52 -4.54 -8.77
CA SER A 108 1.24 -5.03 -7.61
C SER A 108 1.78 -6.43 -7.86
N LEU A 109 2.90 -6.76 -7.24
CA LEU A 109 3.46 -8.12 -7.23
C LEU A 109 3.06 -8.80 -5.93
N LEU A 110 2.42 -9.96 -6.04
CA LEU A 110 2.19 -10.87 -4.92
C LEU A 110 3.10 -12.06 -5.08
N PHE A 111 3.82 -12.37 -4.02
CA PHE A 111 4.66 -13.56 -3.93
C PHE A 111 4.51 -14.17 -2.54
N ALA A 112 4.43 -15.49 -2.50
CA ALA A 112 4.31 -16.26 -1.27
C ALA A 112 4.84 -17.67 -1.49
N GLU A 113 5.42 -18.25 -0.48
CA GLU A 113 5.74 -19.69 -0.48
C GLU A 113 4.51 -20.52 -0.13
N ALA A 114 4.57 -21.81 -0.38
CA ALA A 114 3.47 -22.72 -0.06
C ALA A 114 3.16 -22.69 1.44
N GLY A 115 1.91 -22.43 1.78
CA GLY A 115 1.42 -22.33 3.15
C GLY A 115 1.43 -20.94 3.77
N ASP A 116 2.07 -19.93 3.18
CA ASP A 116 2.14 -18.56 3.72
C ASP A 116 0.75 -17.91 3.90
N PHE A 117 -0.18 -18.22 2.99
CA PHE A 117 -1.56 -17.75 3.10
C PHE A 117 -2.51 -18.75 3.78
N GLY A 118 -1.95 -19.72 4.49
CA GLY A 118 -2.68 -20.71 5.27
C GLY A 118 -2.40 -22.14 4.80
N PRO A 119 -2.79 -23.14 5.61
CA PRO A 119 -2.53 -24.54 5.30
C PRO A 119 -3.12 -24.95 3.94
N GLY A 120 -2.30 -25.56 3.09
CA GLY A 120 -2.70 -26.08 1.78
C GLY A 120 -2.78 -25.04 0.66
N THR A 121 -2.32 -23.80 0.89
CA THR A 121 -2.15 -22.83 -0.20
C THR A 121 -0.86 -23.13 -0.98
N SER A 122 -0.93 -23.05 -2.31
CA SER A 122 0.23 -23.21 -3.19
C SER A 122 1.12 -21.96 -3.17
N ALA A 123 2.36 -22.13 -3.59
CA ALA A 123 3.26 -21.01 -3.88
C ALA A 123 2.61 -20.07 -4.94
N THR A 124 2.90 -18.80 -4.85
CA THR A 124 2.23 -17.78 -5.67
C THR A 124 3.24 -16.73 -6.12
N LEU A 125 3.29 -16.50 -7.43
CA LEU A 125 3.98 -15.36 -8.04
C LEU A 125 3.10 -14.76 -9.13
N VAL A 126 2.38 -13.70 -8.78
CA VAL A 126 1.41 -13.09 -9.71
C VAL A 126 1.56 -11.58 -9.74
N VAL A 127 1.36 -10.98 -10.92
CA VAL A 127 1.12 -9.55 -11.05
C VAL A 127 -0.37 -9.32 -11.04
N THR A 128 -0.84 -8.49 -10.12
CA THR A 128 -2.24 -8.08 -10.05
C THR A 128 -2.43 -6.69 -10.65
N SER A 129 -3.63 -6.44 -11.18
CA SER A 129 -4.07 -5.12 -11.62
C SER A 129 -5.48 -4.89 -11.08
N GLY A 130 -5.61 -3.96 -10.13
CA GLY A 130 -6.87 -3.71 -9.43
C GLY A 130 -6.66 -3.42 -7.95
N THR A 131 -7.51 -3.99 -7.09
CA THR A 131 -7.39 -3.84 -5.64
C THR A 131 -7.20 -5.21 -4.99
N VAL A 132 -6.11 -5.35 -4.26
CA VAL A 132 -5.83 -6.50 -3.40
C VAL A 132 -5.97 -6.05 -1.96
N THR A 133 -6.69 -6.81 -1.16
CA THR A 133 -6.91 -6.51 0.27
C THR A 133 -6.52 -7.71 1.11
N PHE A 134 -5.66 -7.45 2.09
CA PHE A 134 -5.34 -8.36 3.18
C PHE A 134 -6.02 -7.85 4.44
N LEU A 135 -6.59 -8.75 5.23
CA LEU A 135 -7.21 -8.46 6.52
C LEU A 135 -6.49 -9.23 7.61
N ALA A 136 -6.27 -8.60 8.76
CA ALA A 136 -5.73 -9.30 9.92
C ALA A 136 -6.61 -10.49 10.27
N ASN A 137 -6.00 -11.61 10.61
CA ASN A 137 -6.68 -12.85 11.00
C ASN A 137 -7.52 -13.54 9.89
N VAL A 138 -7.43 -13.09 8.64
CA VAL A 138 -8.04 -13.76 7.48
C VAL A 138 -6.91 -14.29 6.59
N PRO A 139 -6.73 -15.61 6.47
CA PRO A 139 -5.71 -16.18 5.59
C PRO A 139 -5.93 -15.76 4.13
N GLY A 140 -4.83 -15.43 3.44
CA GLY A 140 -4.87 -15.06 2.03
C GLY A 140 -5.27 -13.61 1.79
N TYR A 141 -5.81 -13.36 0.62
CA TYR A 141 -6.19 -12.03 0.16
C TYR A 141 -7.47 -12.05 -0.69
N THR A 142 -8.11 -10.90 -0.85
CA THR A 142 -9.17 -10.71 -1.83
C THR A 142 -8.66 -9.87 -3.00
N LEU A 143 -9.01 -10.24 -4.24
CA LEU A 143 -8.66 -9.50 -5.45
C LEU A 143 -9.92 -9.02 -6.15
N GLN A 144 -10.00 -7.71 -6.38
CA GLN A 144 -10.97 -7.08 -7.27
C GLN A 144 -10.20 -6.53 -8.49
N GLY A 145 -10.11 -7.33 -9.54
CA GLY A 145 -9.32 -7.00 -10.72
C GLY A 145 -8.88 -8.22 -11.51
N ARG A 146 -7.68 -8.15 -12.08
CA ARG A 146 -7.07 -9.21 -12.88
C ARG A 146 -5.74 -9.64 -12.28
N SER A 147 -5.37 -10.89 -12.50
CA SER A 147 -4.03 -11.41 -12.19
C SER A 147 -3.40 -12.03 -13.43
N ARG A 148 -2.08 -11.97 -13.48
CA ARG A 148 -1.23 -12.62 -14.47
C ARG A 148 -0.24 -13.49 -13.73
N ASP A 149 -0.23 -14.77 -14.06
CA ASP A 149 0.62 -15.78 -13.43
C ASP A 149 2.04 -15.70 -14.02
N LEU A 150 3.00 -15.29 -13.21
CA LEU A 150 4.40 -15.23 -13.63
C LEU A 150 5.08 -16.59 -13.60
N CYS A 151 4.61 -17.53 -12.79
CA CYS A 151 5.18 -18.88 -12.79
C CYS A 151 4.99 -19.55 -14.16
N ALA A 152 3.82 -19.40 -14.75
CA ALA A 152 3.55 -19.91 -16.10
C ALA A 152 4.38 -19.22 -17.21
N GLU A 153 4.81 -17.97 -17.00
CA GLU A 153 5.66 -17.25 -17.96
C GLU A 153 7.15 -17.54 -17.78
N LEU A 154 7.55 -17.99 -16.60
CA LEU A 154 8.94 -18.31 -16.24
C LEU A 154 9.31 -19.79 -16.46
N ALA A 155 8.30 -20.67 -16.64
CA ALA A 155 8.46 -22.13 -16.80
C ALA A 155 9.25 -22.58 -18.07
#